data_3ee42fdbb3c006a591e3b160308969a8
#
_entry.id   3ee42fdbb3c006a591e3b160308969a8
#
_cell.length_a   1.000
_cell.length_b   1.000
_cell.length_c   1.000
_cell.angle_alpha   90.00
_cell.angle_beta   90.00
_cell.angle_gamma   90.00
#
_symmetry.space_group_name_H-M   'P 1'
#
loop_
_entity.id
_entity.type
_entity.pdbx_description
1 polymer ?
#
loop_
_entity_poly.entity_id
_entity_poly.type
_entity_poly.pdbx_seq_one_letter_code
_entity_poly.pdbx_strand_id
1 'polypeptide(L)'
;MEQIELKANVRKTSGNGPARVLRREGKIPAVLYGPGLEPVLLSVNTGDFEEVLKKGNVSQVLLNLVVQNGKTFSKSVIIKELQIHPVSQDFLHIDFYEIDMKRKIKVNVPVTTKGKSKGVELGGVLQIIRRELEVLCFPGDIPEEIVVDITELDMGDSVHVQEIPLEGDMEIQADVNYTVLTVLSPKVEEEVVEEEEEEAEEGEEGAAEGEETSETGKETGKEE
;
A
#
# COMPACT_ATOMS: atom_id res chain seq x y z
N MET A 1 -21.33 -2.83 16.39
CA MET A 1 -20.27 -1.98 15.78
C MET A 1 -20.43 -0.57 16.29
N GLU A 2 -19.39 0.01 16.85
CA GLU A 2 -19.41 1.40 17.29
C GLU A 2 -19.29 2.30 16.05
N GLN A 3 -20.33 3.12 15.81
CA GLN A 3 -20.27 4.13 14.77
C GLN A 3 -19.48 5.34 15.31
N ILE A 4 -18.35 5.61 14.73
CA ILE A 4 -17.52 6.75 15.12
C ILE A 4 -18.00 7.97 14.36
N GLU A 5 -18.28 9.07 15.09
CA GLU A 5 -18.69 10.33 14.49
C GLU A 5 -17.47 11.14 14.02
N LEU A 6 -17.51 11.62 12.78
CA LEU A 6 -16.51 12.50 12.20
C LEU A 6 -17.16 13.76 11.65
N LYS A 7 -16.68 14.93 12.06
CA LYS A 7 -17.17 16.22 11.59
C LYS A 7 -16.48 16.64 10.31
N ALA A 8 -17.26 17.06 9.31
CA ALA A 8 -16.75 17.56 8.05
C ALA A 8 -17.42 18.87 7.64
N ASN A 9 -16.68 19.76 7.02
CA ASN A 9 -17.17 21.04 6.50
C ASN A 9 -17.22 21.00 4.97
N VAL A 10 -18.29 21.54 4.37
CA VAL A 10 -18.39 21.64 2.92
C VAL A 10 -17.48 22.75 2.42
N ARG A 11 -16.68 22.43 1.39
CA ARG A 11 -15.86 23.41 0.67
C ARG A 11 -16.41 23.69 -0.72
N LYS A 12 -16.30 24.92 -1.16
CA LYS A 12 -16.75 25.36 -2.50
C LYS A 12 -15.61 25.39 -3.52
N THR A 13 -14.37 25.43 -3.05
CA THR A 13 -13.18 25.56 -3.88
C THR A 13 -12.52 24.21 -4.12
N SER A 14 -12.14 23.94 -5.36
CA SER A 14 -11.39 22.76 -5.78
C SER A 14 -10.04 23.17 -6.37
N GLY A 15 -9.16 22.19 -6.58
CA GLY A 15 -7.86 22.37 -7.21
C GLY A 15 -6.69 22.40 -6.22
N ASN A 16 -5.47 22.49 -6.77
CA ASN A 16 -4.22 22.28 -6.03
C ASN A 16 -3.91 23.42 -5.04
N GLY A 17 -4.16 24.68 -5.44
CA GLY A 17 -3.91 25.85 -4.58
C GLY A 17 -4.70 25.80 -3.27
N PRO A 18 -6.07 25.76 -3.32
CA PRO A 18 -6.90 25.63 -2.13
C PRO A 18 -6.61 24.40 -1.28
N ALA A 19 -6.31 23.25 -1.90
CA ALA A 19 -5.95 22.03 -1.17
C ALA A 19 -4.66 22.20 -0.34
N ARG A 20 -3.64 22.88 -0.89
CA ARG A 20 -2.41 23.19 -0.15
C ARG A 20 -2.64 24.12 1.03
N VAL A 21 -3.54 25.11 0.88
CA VAL A 21 -3.89 26.02 1.99
C VAL A 21 -4.57 25.25 3.11
N LEU A 22 -5.56 24.40 2.79
CA LEU A 22 -6.25 23.57 3.78
C LEU A 22 -5.26 22.68 4.59
N ARG A 23 -4.32 22.02 3.91
CA ARG A 23 -3.33 21.18 4.59
C ARG A 23 -2.43 21.99 5.53
N ARG A 24 -2.05 23.23 5.16
CA ARG A 24 -1.30 24.14 6.05
C ARG A 24 -2.11 24.58 7.27
N GLU A 25 -3.44 24.63 7.15
CA GLU A 25 -4.37 24.93 8.25
C GLU A 25 -4.68 23.69 9.13
N GLY A 26 -4.04 22.54 8.88
CA GLY A 26 -4.32 21.30 9.60
C GLY A 26 -5.67 20.67 9.20
N LYS A 27 -6.12 20.89 7.97
CA LYS A 27 -7.33 20.28 7.43
C LYS A 27 -7.02 19.42 6.22
N ILE A 28 -7.66 18.27 6.14
CA ILE A 28 -7.51 17.32 5.03
C ILE A 28 -8.63 17.55 4.03
N PRO A 29 -8.33 17.82 2.75
CA PRO A 29 -9.33 17.84 1.70
C PRO A 29 -9.91 16.43 1.51
N ALA A 30 -11.23 16.33 1.41
CA ALA A 30 -11.94 15.09 1.22
C ALA A 30 -13.05 15.23 0.18
N VAL A 31 -13.57 14.09 -0.27
CA VAL A 31 -14.72 13.99 -1.17
C VAL A 31 -15.68 12.94 -0.63
N LEU A 32 -16.95 13.22 -0.64
CA LEU A 32 -18.03 12.27 -0.35
C LEU A 32 -18.76 11.96 -1.64
N TYR A 33 -18.85 10.69 -1.99
CA TYR A 33 -19.61 10.21 -3.14
C TYR A 33 -20.28 8.87 -2.83
N GLY A 34 -21.24 8.45 -3.64
CA GLY A 34 -21.96 7.21 -3.45
C GLY A 34 -23.08 7.00 -4.46
N PRO A 35 -23.79 5.88 -4.38
CA PRO A 35 -24.87 5.56 -5.31
C PRO A 35 -26.01 6.58 -5.17
N GLY A 36 -26.27 7.37 -6.23
CA GLY A 36 -27.35 8.35 -6.27
C GLY A 36 -27.07 9.67 -5.55
N LEU A 37 -25.85 9.89 -5.06
CA LEU A 37 -25.41 11.14 -4.44
C LEU A 37 -24.51 11.91 -5.41
N GLU A 38 -24.74 13.23 -5.55
CA GLU A 38 -23.79 14.11 -6.21
C GLU A 38 -22.52 14.24 -5.36
N PRO A 39 -21.31 14.19 -5.96
CA PRO A 39 -20.07 14.33 -5.22
C PRO A 39 -19.98 15.64 -4.45
N VAL A 40 -19.75 15.57 -3.15
CA VAL A 40 -19.65 16.72 -2.25
C VAL A 40 -18.21 16.92 -1.82
N LEU A 41 -17.67 18.10 -2.07
CA LEU A 41 -16.32 18.45 -1.63
C LEU A 41 -16.32 18.81 -0.15
N LEU A 42 -15.47 18.14 0.62
CA LEU A 42 -15.39 18.29 2.07
C LEU A 42 -13.99 18.67 2.54
N SER A 43 -13.90 19.13 3.75
CA SER A 43 -12.67 19.28 4.52
C SER A 43 -12.87 18.75 5.93
N VAL A 44 -11.91 17.98 6.42
CA VAL A 44 -11.91 17.33 7.74
C VAL A 44 -10.72 17.85 8.53
N ASN A 45 -10.86 17.97 9.85
CA ASN A 45 -9.73 18.32 10.71
C ASN A 45 -8.79 17.12 10.88
N THR A 46 -7.49 17.35 10.76
CA THR A 46 -6.47 16.28 10.87
C THR A 46 -6.51 15.61 12.24
N GLY A 47 -6.64 16.38 13.34
CA GLY A 47 -6.68 15.82 14.69
C GLY A 47 -7.90 14.91 14.92
N ASP A 48 -9.10 15.35 14.50
CA ASP A 48 -10.33 14.55 14.63
C ASP A 48 -10.21 13.23 13.81
N PHE A 49 -9.56 13.31 12.65
CA PHE A 49 -9.35 12.14 11.80
C PHE A 49 -8.33 11.14 12.40
N GLU A 50 -7.25 11.64 13.00
CA GLU A 50 -6.28 10.79 13.69
C GLU A 50 -6.90 10.03 14.88
N GLU A 51 -7.83 10.65 15.59
CA GLU A 51 -8.57 9.97 16.66
C GLU A 51 -9.42 8.81 16.14
N VAL A 52 -10.01 8.98 14.95
CA VAL A 52 -10.76 7.92 14.27
C VAL A 52 -9.85 6.76 13.89
N LEU A 53 -8.67 7.05 13.32
CA LEU A 53 -7.70 6.03 12.92
C LEU A 53 -7.16 5.21 14.08
N LYS A 54 -7.00 5.83 15.25
CA LYS A 54 -6.56 5.10 16.46
C LYS A 54 -7.57 4.09 16.99
N LYS A 55 -8.85 4.21 16.59
CA LYS A 55 -9.93 3.35 17.04
C LYS A 55 -10.18 2.14 16.15
N GLY A 56 -9.60 2.09 14.95
CA GLY A 56 -9.76 0.95 14.05
C GLY A 56 -9.06 1.10 12.71
N ASN A 57 -9.06 0.01 11.91
CA ASN A 57 -8.47 -0.01 10.58
C ASN A 57 -9.23 0.91 9.61
N VAL A 58 -8.48 1.72 8.87
CA VAL A 58 -8.97 2.81 8.00
C VAL A 58 -10.08 2.38 7.04
N SER A 59 -9.91 1.23 6.39
CA SER A 59 -10.81 0.77 5.32
C SER A 59 -12.05 0.02 5.81
N GLN A 60 -12.16 -0.21 7.13
CA GLN A 60 -13.19 -1.09 7.71
C GLN A 60 -14.11 -0.39 8.69
N VAL A 61 -13.75 0.82 9.10
CA VAL A 61 -14.52 1.58 10.09
C VAL A 61 -15.73 2.22 9.44
N LEU A 62 -16.92 1.86 9.94
CA LEU A 62 -18.16 2.54 9.63
C LEU A 62 -18.20 3.89 10.35
N LEU A 63 -18.15 4.96 9.57
CA LEU A 63 -18.18 6.32 10.09
C LEU A 63 -19.56 6.96 9.92
N ASN A 64 -19.98 7.69 10.94
CA ASN A 64 -21.10 8.63 10.82
C ASN A 64 -20.56 10.02 10.51
N LEU A 65 -20.56 10.39 9.23
CA LEU A 65 -20.03 11.67 8.78
C LEU A 65 -21.07 12.77 9.00
N VAL A 66 -20.77 13.68 9.92
CA VAL A 66 -21.60 14.85 10.23
C VAL A 66 -21.15 16.03 9.39
N VAL A 67 -21.88 16.30 8.31
CA VAL A 67 -21.53 17.36 7.37
C VAL A 67 -22.20 18.68 7.76
N GLN A 68 -21.40 19.71 7.96
CA GLN A 68 -21.86 21.07 8.28
C GLN A 68 -21.87 21.93 7.01
N ASN A 69 -23.07 22.21 6.50
CA ASN A 69 -23.29 23.08 5.34
C ASN A 69 -24.54 23.97 5.57
N GLY A 70 -24.53 24.79 6.64
CA GLY A 70 -25.71 25.55 7.01
C GLY A 70 -26.93 24.74 7.50
N LYS A 71 -27.08 23.51 7.02
CA LYS A 71 -27.90 22.41 7.57
C LYS A 71 -26.98 21.24 7.87
N THR A 72 -27.05 20.74 9.08
CA THR A 72 -26.29 19.55 9.49
C THR A 72 -27.02 18.31 8.99
N PHE A 73 -26.34 17.45 8.26
CA PHE A 73 -26.83 16.13 7.90
C PHE A 73 -25.77 15.08 8.24
N SER A 74 -26.22 13.91 8.62
CA SER A 74 -25.35 12.76 8.92
C SER A 74 -25.53 11.69 7.85
N LYS A 75 -24.44 11.05 7.47
CA LYS A 75 -24.38 9.98 6.48
C LYS A 75 -23.46 8.86 6.98
N SER A 76 -23.90 7.63 6.80
CA SER A 76 -23.03 6.47 7.04
C SER A 76 -22.09 6.28 5.87
N VAL A 77 -20.79 6.30 6.13
CA VAL A 77 -19.74 6.24 5.12
C VAL A 77 -18.63 5.29 5.54
N ILE A 78 -17.90 4.81 4.56
CA ILE A 78 -16.60 4.16 4.75
C ILE A 78 -15.51 5.00 4.07
N ILE A 79 -14.28 4.81 4.50
CA ILE A 79 -13.12 5.36 3.81
C ILE A 79 -12.77 4.39 2.68
N LYS A 80 -12.95 4.84 1.43
CA LYS A 80 -12.61 4.03 0.25
C LYS A 80 -11.13 4.12 -0.09
N GLU A 81 -10.55 5.32 0.02
CA GLU A 81 -9.14 5.57 -0.25
C GLU A 81 -8.60 6.63 0.71
N LEU A 82 -7.41 6.39 1.21
CA LEU A 82 -6.66 7.35 2.02
C LEU A 82 -5.29 7.58 1.38
N GLN A 83 -5.04 8.81 0.96
CA GLN A 83 -3.75 9.20 0.40
C GLN A 83 -2.86 9.79 1.50
N ILE A 84 -1.68 9.20 1.67
CA ILE A 84 -0.68 9.61 2.66
C ILE A 84 0.60 9.97 1.93
N HIS A 85 1.28 11.00 2.38
CA HIS A 85 2.57 11.39 1.82
C HIS A 85 3.65 10.38 2.24
N PRO A 86 4.43 9.77 1.31
CA PRO A 86 5.29 8.64 1.62
C PRO A 86 6.45 8.97 2.58
N VAL A 87 6.89 10.22 2.63
CA VAL A 87 8.02 10.64 3.46
C VAL A 87 7.56 11.31 4.76
N SER A 88 6.65 12.31 4.68
CA SER A 88 6.21 13.07 5.86
C SER A 88 5.06 12.40 6.62
N GLN A 89 4.44 11.36 6.04
CA GLN A 89 3.26 10.67 6.59
C GLN A 89 2.02 11.57 6.76
N ASP A 90 2.03 12.77 6.16
CA ASP A 90 0.88 13.67 6.19
C ASP A 90 -0.27 13.14 5.35
N PHE A 91 -1.49 13.31 5.82
CA PHE A 91 -2.70 12.97 5.08
C PHE A 91 -2.93 13.95 3.93
N LEU A 92 -3.00 13.44 2.72
CA LEU A 92 -3.17 14.24 1.51
C LEU A 92 -4.63 14.36 1.07
N HIS A 93 -5.36 13.25 1.08
CA HIS A 93 -6.75 13.18 0.64
C HIS A 93 -7.49 12.03 1.28
N ILE A 94 -8.80 12.18 1.45
CA ILE A 94 -9.68 11.14 1.96
C ILE A 94 -10.89 11.02 1.04
N ASP A 95 -11.16 9.80 0.60
CA ASP A 95 -12.33 9.45 -0.18
C ASP A 95 -13.36 8.76 0.70
N PHE A 96 -14.48 9.43 0.93
CA PHE A 96 -15.62 8.86 1.66
C PHE A 96 -16.64 8.31 0.66
N TYR A 97 -17.02 7.07 0.86
CA TYR A 97 -18.06 6.41 0.10
C TYR A 97 -19.32 6.24 0.96
N GLU A 98 -20.46 6.79 0.50
CA GLU A 98 -21.75 6.58 1.17
C GLU A 98 -22.20 5.14 0.98
N ILE A 99 -22.59 4.51 2.05
CA ILE A 99 -23.00 3.11 2.06
C ILE A 99 -24.48 2.93 2.31
N ASP A 100 -25.07 1.96 1.63
CA ASP A 100 -26.39 1.42 1.88
C ASP A 100 -26.21 0.02 2.49
N MET A 101 -26.77 -0.22 3.69
CA MET A 101 -26.67 -1.50 4.40
C MET A 101 -27.22 -2.69 3.60
N LYS A 102 -28.00 -2.44 2.54
CA LYS A 102 -28.62 -3.47 1.71
C LYS A 102 -27.80 -3.88 0.49
N ARG A 103 -26.67 -3.21 0.24
CA ARG A 103 -25.85 -3.46 -0.93
C ARG A 103 -24.47 -3.97 -0.54
N LYS A 104 -24.00 -4.98 -1.28
CA LYS A 104 -22.61 -5.42 -1.17
C LYS A 104 -21.67 -4.30 -1.64
N ILE A 105 -20.59 -4.11 -0.94
CA ILE A 105 -19.54 -3.13 -1.25
C ILE A 105 -18.20 -3.81 -1.41
N LYS A 106 -17.32 -3.21 -2.19
CA LYS A 106 -15.94 -3.66 -2.36
C LYS A 106 -15.05 -2.96 -1.35
N VAL A 107 -14.42 -3.72 -0.49
CA VAL A 107 -13.53 -3.21 0.57
C VAL A 107 -12.19 -3.93 0.50
N ASN A 108 -11.11 -3.19 0.71
CA ASN A 108 -9.78 -3.78 0.85
C ASN A 108 -9.60 -4.26 2.29
N VAL A 109 -9.32 -5.53 2.46
CA VAL A 109 -9.09 -6.16 3.76
C VAL A 109 -7.64 -6.59 3.85
N PRO A 110 -6.91 -6.23 4.93
CA PRO A 110 -5.53 -6.65 5.11
C PRO A 110 -5.43 -8.16 5.34
N VAL A 111 -4.36 -8.73 4.79
CA VAL A 111 -4.01 -10.13 4.99
C VAL A 111 -2.97 -10.24 6.10
N THR A 112 -3.28 -11.03 7.11
CA THR A 112 -2.35 -11.39 8.18
C THR A 112 -2.00 -12.87 8.11
N THR A 113 -0.79 -13.22 8.51
CA THR A 113 -0.31 -14.59 8.51
C THR A 113 -0.27 -15.13 9.94
N LYS A 114 -0.77 -16.35 10.14
CA LYS A 114 -0.73 -17.04 11.42
C LYS A 114 0.19 -18.26 11.34
N GLY A 115 0.99 -18.45 12.39
CA GLY A 115 1.91 -19.58 12.51
C GLY A 115 3.32 -19.27 12.02
N LYS A 116 4.18 -20.29 12.05
CA LYS A 116 5.51 -20.28 11.44
C LYS A 116 5.54 -21.36 10.38
N SER A 117 5.91 -20.98 9.18
CA SER A 117 6.03 -21.93 8.05
C SER A 117 7.24 -22.84 8.25
N LYS A 118 7.09 -24.13 7.93
CA LYS A 118 8.18 -25.10 7.89
C LYS A 118 9.30 -24.63 6.97
N GLY A 119 8.95 -24.04 5.83
CA GLY A 119 9.90 -23.47 4.88
C GLY A 119 10.73 -22.33 5.46
N VAL A 120 10.16 -21.48 6.32
CA VAL A 120 10.89 -20.41 7.01
C VAL A 120 11.81 -20.98 8.08
N GLU A 121 11.41 -22.04 8.80
CA GLU A 121 12.28 -22.72 9.78
C GLU A 121 13.49 -23.39 9.12
N LEU A 122 13.37 -23.79 7.86
CA LEU A 122 14.45 -24.35 7.05
C LEU A 122 15.33 -23.28 6.37
N GLY A 123 15.07 -21.98 6.65
CA GLY A 123 15.85 -20.86 6.12
C GLY A 123 15.19 -20.13 4.94
N GLY A 124 13.97 -20.49 4.55
CA GLY A 124 13.21 -19.78 3.52
C GLY A 124 12.76 -18.38 3.98
N VAL A 125 12.42 -17.53 3.01
CA VAL A 125 11.91 -16.19 3.24
C VAL A 125 10.45 -16.11 2.84
N LEU A 126 9.56 -15.73 3.79
CA LEU A 126 8.15 -15.48 3.49
C LEU A 126 8.01 -14.15 2.77
N GLN A 127 7.50 -14.19 1.54
CA GLN A 127 7.19 -13.00 0.76
C GLN A 127 5.67 -12.85 0.63
N ILE A 128 5.14 -11.75 1.14
CA ILE A 128 3.74 -11.37 0.96
C ILE A 128 3.65 -10.49 -0.28
N ILE A 129 3.07 -11.01 -1.37
CA ILE A 129 2.91 -10.32 -2.65
C ILE A 129 1.75 -9.33 -2.58
N ARG A 130 0.66 -9.76 -1.94
CA ARG A 130 -0.53 -8.93 -1.74
C ARG A 130 -0.82 -8.81 -0.25
N ARG A 131 -0.74 -7.59 0.26
CA ARG A 131 -1.02 -7.27 1.67
C ARG A 131 -2.49 -6.99 1.94
N GLU A 132 -3.26 -6.68 0.90
CA GLU A 132 -4.68 -6.39 0.95
C GLU A 132 -5.39 -7.15 -0.16
N LEU A 133 -6.59 -7.64 0.14
CA LEU A 133 -7.48 -8.31 -0.82
C LEU A 133 -8.77 -7.53 -0.96
N GLU A 134 -9.24 -7.35 -2.20
CA GLU A 134 -10.53 -6.73 -2.49
C GLU A 134 -11.65 -7.76 -2.30
N VAL A 135 -12.46 -7.54 -1.28
CA VAL A 135 -13.57 -8.42 -0.89
C VAL A 135 -14.90 -7.72 -1.13
N LEU A 136 -15.85 -8.45 -1.70
CA LEU A 136 -17.23 -8.02 -1.87
C LEU A 136 -18.06 -8.57 -0.70
N CYS A 137 -18.49 -7.70 0.21
CA CYS A 137 -19.25 -8.07 1.41
C CYS A 137 -20.32 -7.03 1.76
N PHE A 138 -21.22 -7.39 2.66
CA PHE A 138 -22.14 -6.42 3.25
C PHE A 138 -21.41 -5.53 4.27
N PRO A 139 -21.83 -4.27 4.45
CA PRO A 139 -21.21 -3.36 5.43
C PRO A 139 -21.21 -3.84 6.87
N GLY A 140 -22.14 -4.77 7.22
CA GLY A 140 -22.22 -5.38 8.53
C GLY A 140 -21.24 -6.52 8.77
N ASP A 141 -20.70 -7.12 7.73
CA ASP A 141 -19.90 -8.34 7.77
C ASP A 141 -18.45 -8.13 7.33
N ILE A 142 -17.97 -6.88 7.37
CA ILE A 142 -16.58 -6.55 7.02
C ILE A 142 -15.64 -7.14 8.08
N PRO A 143 -14.74 -8.08 7.73
CA PRO A 143 -13.76 -8.64 8.67
C PRO A 143 -12.64 -7.63 8.95
N GLU A 144 -12.08 -7.67 10.14
CA GLU A 144 -10.94 -6.82 10.51
C GLU A 144 -9.66 -7.25 9.80
N GLU A 145 -9.50 -8.54 9.55
CA GLU A 145 -8.35 -9.11 8.86
C GLU A 145 -8.70 -10.47 8.25
N ILE A 146 -7.97 -10.84 7.19
CA ILE A 146 -8.03 -12.18 6.62
C ILE A 146 -6.81 -12.95 7.11
N VAL A 147 -7.06 -13.94 7.97
CA VAL A 147 -5.99 -14.75 8.58
C VAL A 147 -5.68 -15.94 7.68
N VAL A 148 -4.43 -16.02 7.21
CA VAL A 148 -3.94 -17.15 6.41
C VAL A 148 -2.98 -17.97 7.26
N ASP A 149 -3.27 -19.26 7.42
CA ASP A 149 -2.38 -20.19 8.13
C ASP A 149 -1.24 -20.60 7.19
N ILE A 150 -0.01 -20.34 7.63
CA ILE A 150 1.21 -20.64 6.88
C ILE A 150 1.98 -21.84 7.45
N THR A 151 1.46 -22.50 8.48
CA THR A 151 2.20 -23.52 9.27
C THR A 151 2.67 -24.71 8.43
N GLU A 152 1.87 -25.12 7.45
CA GLU A 152 2.15 -26.29 6.61
C GLU A 152 2.98 -26.00 5.35
N LEU A 153 3.25 -24.72 5.07
CA LEU A 153 3.95 -24.32 3.85
C LEU A 153 5.44 -24.70 3.88
N ASP A 154 5.88 -25.41 2.86
CA ASP A 154 7.28 -25.74 2.61
C ASP A 154 7.96 -24.67 1.73
N MET A 155 9.30 -24.81 1.54
CA MET A 155 10.03 -23.91 0.62
C MET A 155 9.56 -24.12 -0.82
N GLY A 156 9.22 -23.03 -1.50
CA GLY A 156 8.71 -23.03 -2.87
C GLY A 156 7.18 -23.02 -2.96
N ASP A 157 6.48 -23.25 -1.84
CA ASP A 157 5.02 -23.21 -1.83
C ASP A 157 4.47 -21.79 -1.92
N SER A 158 3.29 -21.69 -2.50
CA SER A 158 2.55 -20.43 -2.64
C SER A 158 1.08 -20.64 -2.28
N VAL A 159 0.47 -19.64 -1.65
CA VAL A 159 -0.97 -19.62 -1.36
C VAL A 159 -1.66 -18.71 -2.37
N HIS A 160 -2.67 -19.26 -3.01
CA HIS A 160 -3.50 -18.55 -3.98
C HIS A 160 -4.79 -18.04 -3.35
N VAL A 161 -5.40 -17.03 -4.00
CA VAL A 161 -6.64 -16.39 -3.51
C VAL A 161 -7.77 -17.39 -3.26
N GLN A 162 -7.88 -18.43 -4.11
CA GLN A 162 -8.96 -19.42 -4.01
C GLN A 162 -8.81 -20.40 -2.84
N GLU A 163 -7.61 -20.49 -2.25
CA GLU A 163 -7.29 -21.38 -1.12
C GLU A 163 -7.56 -20.72 0.23
N ILE A 164 -7.84 -19.41 0.23
CA ILE A 164 -8.05 -18.65 1.46
C ILE A 164 -9.46 -18.92 1.98
N PRO A 165 -9.60 -19.43 3.22
CA PRO A 165 -10.91 -19.63 3.81
C PRO A 165 -11.57 -18.28 4.10
N LEU A 166 -12.73 -18.04 3.53
CA LEU A 166 -13.55 -16.86 3.77
C LEU A 166 -14.66 -17.20 4.76
N GLU A 167 -14.87 -16.36 5.74
CA GLU A 167 -15.98 -16.52 6.70
C GLU A 167 -17.20 -15.73 6.22
N GLY A 168 -18.37 -16.37 6.15
CA GLY A 168 -19.66 -15.73 5.82
C GLY A 168 -19.94 -15.55 4.31
N ASP A 169 -20.81 -14.57 3.99
CA ASP A 169 -21.27 -14.26 2.61
C ASP A 169 -20.28 -13.35 1.84
N MET A 170 -18.98 -13.56 2.06
CA MET A 170 -17.92 -12.78 1.41
C MET A 170 -17.46 -13.47 0.13
N GLU A 171 -17.24 -12.65 -0.90
CA GLU A 171 -16.73 -13.09 -2.20
C GLU A 171 -15.47 -12.28 -2.54
N ILE A 172 -14.37 -12.95 -2.86
CA ILE A 172 -13.21 -12.26 -3.43
C ILE A 172 -13.47 -12.12 -4.93
N GLN A 173 -13.52 -10.87 -5.40
CA GLN A 173 -13.68 -10.59 -6.82
C GLN A 173 -12.31 -10.68 -7.51
N ALA A 174 -11.86 -11.91 -7.76
CA ALA A 174 -10.63 -12.16 -8.50
C ALA A 174 -10.95 -12.78 -9.86
N ASP A 175 -10.75 -12.01 -10.92
CA ASP A 175 -10.90 -12.52 -12.31
C ASP A 175 -9.82 -13.58 -12.65
N VAL A 176 -8.71 -13.55 -11.92
CA VAL A 176 -7.57 -14.47 -12.09
C VAL A 176 -7.12 -14.98 -10.72
N ASN A 177 -6.81 -16.28 -10.64
CA ASN A 177 -6.22 -16.87 -9.46
C ASN A 177 -4.76 -16.39 -9.30
N TYR A 178 -4.52 -15.36 -8.51
CA TYR A 178 -3.18 -14.82 -8.26
C TYR A 178 -2.65 -15.29 -6.91
N THR A 179 -1.32 -15.30 -6.81
CA THR A 179 -0.61 -15.65 -5.59
C THR A 179 -0.67 -14.49 -4.57
N VAL A 180 -1.02 -14.79 -3.33
CA VAL A 180 -1.09 -13.83 -2.23
C VAL A 180 0.21 -13.81 -1.45
N LEU A 181 0.73 -14.99 -1.11
CA LEU A 181 2.00 -15.14 -0.41
C LEU A 181 2.77 -16.37 -0.95
N THR A 182 4.08 -16.35 -0.79
CA THR A 182 4.96 -17.46 -1.18
C THR A 182 6.14 -17.55 -0.23
N VAL A 183 6.67 -18.76 -0.06
CA VAL A 183 7.89 -19.03 0.69
C VAL A 183 9.02 -19.27 -0.30
N LEU A 184 9.94 -18.32 -0.42
CA LEU A 184 11.09 -18.44 -1.33
C LEU A 184 12.27 -19.12 -0.62
N SER A 185 13.02 -19.93 -1.37
CA SER A 185 14.34 -20.37 -0.92
C SER A 185 15.29 -19.18 -0.84
N PRO A 186 16.14 -19.08 0.17
CA PRO A 186 17.18 -18.06 0.19
C PRO A 186 18.06 -18.24 -1.06
N LYS A 187 18.24 -17.17 -1.81
CA LYS A 187 19.23 -17.13 -2.88
C LYS A 187 20.59 -17.06 -2.17
N VAL A 188 21.27 -18.18 -2.05
CA VAL A 188 22.66 -18.18 -1.62
C VAL A 188 23.43 -17.48 -2.75
N GLU A 189 23.96 -16.31 -2.47
CA GLU A 189 24.94 -15.62 -3.32
C GLU A 189 26.26 -16.40 -3.21
N GLU A 190 26.33 -17.57 -3.85
CA GLU A 190 27.58 -18.33 -4.02
C GLU A 190 28.28 -18.03 -5.37
N GLU A 191 27.76 -17.10 -6.19
CA GLU A 191 28.30 -16.87 -7.54
C GLU A 191 29.29 -15.69 -7.66
N VAL A 192 29.73 -15.05 -6.58
CA VAL A 192 30.68 -13.92 -6.70
C VAL A 192 32.09 -14.24 -6.23
N VAL A 193 32.34 -15.42 -5.67
CA VAL A 193 33.70 -15.76 -5.17
C VAL A 193 34.50 -16.62 -6.16
N GLU A 194 33.87 -17.28 -7.15
CA GLU A 194 34.61 -18.08 -8.14
C GLU A 194 35.09 -17.26 -9.37
N GLU A 195 34.48 -16.08 -9.67
CA GLU A 195 34.95 -15.22 -10.78
C GLU A 195 36.13 -14.31 -10.38
N GLU A 196 36.37 -14.02 -9.10
CA GLU A 196 37.51 -13.20 -8.66
C GLU A 196 38.82 -14.01 -8.48
N GLU A 197 38.77 -15.35 -8.40
CA GLU A 197 39.99 -16.19 -8.35
C GLU A 197 40.50 -16.57 -9.73
N GLU A 198 39.69 -16.62 -10.79
CA GLU A 198 40.17 -16.87 -12.16
C GLU A 198 40.76 -15.65 -12.85
N GLU A 199 40.37 -14.40 -12.49
CA GLU A 199 40.99 -13.17 -13.03
C GLU A 199 42.34 -12.81 -12.35
N ALA A 200 42.69 -13.42 -11.22
CA ALA A 200 43.94 -13.15 -10.53
C ALA A 200 45.12 -14.07 -11.01
N GLU A 201 44.87 -15.17 -11.71
CA GLU A 201 45.92 -16.04 -12.24
C GLU A 201 46.34 -15.71 -13.69
N GLU A 202 45.54 -14.95 -14.47
CA GLU A 202 45.94 -14.52 -15.84
C GLU A 202 46.71 -13.21 -15.89
N GLY A 203 46.92 -12.51 -14.74
CA GLY A 203 47.59 -11.21 -14.68
C GLY A 203 49.11 -11.22 -14.50
N GLU A 204 49.75 -12.37 -14.31
CA GLU A 204 51.16 -12.43 -13.92
C GLU A 204 52.17 -12.86 -15.04
N GLU A 205 51.70 -13.12 -16.26
CA GLU A 205 52.60 -13.60 -17.36
C GLU A 205 52.84 -12.56 -18.51
N GLY A 206 52.56 -11.28 -18.30
CA GLY A 206 52.64 -10.25 -19.37
C GLY A 206 53.47 -9.01 -19.06
N ALA A 207 54.52 -9.10 -18.26
CA ALA A 207 55.39 -7.95 -17.99
C ALA A 207 56.85 -8.21 -18.28
N ALA A 208 57.20 -8.32 -19.55
CA ALA A 208 58.57 -8.07 -20.04
C ALA A 208 58.56 -7.79 -21.54
N GLU A 209 58.97 -6.61 -21.89
CA GLU A 209 59.48 -6.08 -23.19
C GLU A 209 58.71 -4.88 -23.75
N GLY A 210 59.43 -3.81 -23.83
CA GLY A 210 59.16 -2.74 -24.77
C GLY A 210 59.28 -1.30 -24.23
N GLU A 211 60.48 -0.95 -23.78
CA GLU A 211 60.92 0.46 -23.73
C GLU A 211 61.05 1.04 -25.13
N GLU A 212 60.83 2.33 -25.25
CA GLU A 212 61.32 3.32 -26.19
C GLU A 212 60.34 4.05 -27.09
N THR A 213 60.56 5.36 -26.94
CA THR A 213 60.46 6.48 -27.91
C THR A 213 59.08 7.10 -28.10
N SER A 214 58.90 8.29 -27.85
CA SER A 214 59.39 9.65 -28.02
C SER A 214 58.20 10.59 -28.20
N GLU A 215 58.18 11.58 -27.39
CA GLU A 215 58.19 13.04 -27.71
C GLU A 215 57.31 13.57 -28.84
N THR A 216 56.72 14.68 -28.49
CA THR A 216 56.40 15.88 -29.24
C THR A 216 54.96 16.14 -29.67
N GLY A 217 54.58 17.35 -29.25
CA GLY A 217 53.73 18.27 -30.00
C GLY A 217 52.39 18.61 -29.33
N LYS A 218 52.36 19.56 -28.46
CA LYS A 218 52.19 21.03 -28.63
C LYS A 218 50.91 21.44 -29.40
N GLU A 219 50.12 22.15 -28.67
CA GLU A 219 49.53 23.47 -28.98
C GLU A 219 48.15 23.57 -29.64
N THR A 220 47.37 24.33 -28.94
CA THR A 220 46.51 25.47 -29.33
C THR A 220 45.11 25.25 -29.86
N GLY A 221 44.28 26.06 -29.26
CA GLY A 221 43.22 26.90 -29.84
C GLY A 221 41.82 26.56 -29.34
N LYS A 222 41.27 27.29 -28.45
CA LYS A 222 40.56 28.59 -28.51
C LYS A 222 39.30 28.60 -29.38
N GLU A 223 38.19 29.01 -28.72
CA GLU A 223 37.02 29.75 -29.23
C GLU A 223 36.04 28.97 -30.14
N GLU A 224 34.83 28.84 -29.80
CA GLU A 224 33.72 29.80 -29.62
C GLU A 224 32.60 29.23 -28.72
#